data_c1daada2f741e5bc037eb6305445aadb
#
_entry.id   c1daada2f741e5bc037eb6305445aadb
#
_cell.length_a   1.000
_cell.length_b   1.000
_cell.length_c   1.000
_cell.angle_alpha   90.00
_cell.angle_beta   90.00
_cell.angle_gamma   90.00
#
_symmetry.space_group_name_H-M   'P 1'
#
loop_
_entity.id
_entity.type
_entity.pdbx_description
1 polymer ?
#
loop_
_entity_poly.entity_id
_entity_poly.type
_entity_poly.pdbx_seq_one_letter_code
_entity_poly.pdbx_strand_id
1 'polypeptide(L)'
;MQCDLSEKHLLITIILSIFAKEINIDSMVRYPVGIQTFSEIRKRNCLYVDKTQYVYELANDMKYVFLSRPRRFGKSLLTSTFGSYFSGRKDLFSGLSIEKLEKDWTEYPVLHFSLAMAKMGTPEDLFNQINMQLNRMEKQYGLTRDGDDVATRFYNLVNNLYDKTGSQVVVLIDEYD
;
A
#
# COMPACT_ATOMS: atom_id res chain seq x y z
N MET A 1 -31.37 -3.69 -59.03
CA MET A 1 -30.13 -3.17 -58.42
C MET A 1 -30.08 -3.67 -56.97
N GLN A 2 -29.61 -4.91 -56.80
CA GLN A 2 -29.42 -5.49 -55.45
C GLN A 2 -28.05 -4.98 -54.95
N CYS A 3 -28.07 -4.08 -54.04
CA CYS A 3 -26.86 -3.62 -53.33
C CYS A 3 -26.47 -4.72 -52.35
N ASP A 4 -25.31 -5.30 -52.60
CA ASP A 4 -24.81 -6.49 -51.90
C ASP A 4 -24.64 -6.21 -50.39
N LEU A 5 -25.42 -6.84 -49.55
CA LEU A 5 -25.32 -6.77 -48.07
C LEU A 5 -23.96 -7.29 -47.58
N SER A 6 -23.23 -8.09 -48.37
CA SER A 6 -21.94 -8.67 -47.98
C SER A 6 -20.84 -7.63 -47.95
N GLU A 7 -20.82 -6.69 -48.89
CA GLU A 7 -19.82 -5.60 -48.93
C GLU A 7 -20.00 -4.60 -47.76
N LYS A 8 -21.24 -4.31 -47.35
CA LYS A 8 -21.49 -3.43 -46.22
C LYS A 8 -21.07 -4.07 -44.88
N HIS A 9 -21.27 -5.37 -44.72
CA HIS A 9 -20.80 -6.10 -43.55
C HIS A 9 -19.26 -6.13 -43.48
N LEU A 10 -18.59 -6.34 -44.63
CA LEU A 10 -17.15 -6.35 -44.70
C LEU A 10 -16.58 -4.96 -44.36
N LEU A 11 -17.18 -3.90 -44.88
CA LEU A 11 -16.73 -2.51 -44.61
C LEU A 11 -16.91 -2.13 -43.13
N ILE A 12 -18.03 -2.50 -42.52
CA ILE A 12 -18.28 -2.26 -41.10
C ILE A 12 -17.27 -3.06 -40.24
N THR A 13 -16.98 -4.28 -40.60
CA THR A 13 -16.01 -5.12 -39.88
C THR A 13 -14.60 -4.55 -39.97
N ILE A 14 -14.19 -4.04 -41.17
CA ILE A 14 -12.90 -3.38 -41.34
C ILE A 14 -12.84 -2.06 -40.55
N ILE A 15 -13.87 -1.24 -40.60
CA ILE A 15 -13.95 0.01 -39.84
C ILE A 15 -13.87 -0.28 -38.34
N LEU A 16 -14.63 -1.26 -37.82
CA LEU A 16 -14.56 -1.67 -36.41
C LEU A 16 -13.19 -2.21 -36.01
N SER A 17 -12.51 -2.94 -36.92
CA SER A 17 -11.15 -3.45 -36.67
C SER A 17 -10.10 -2.33 -36.67
N ILE A 18 -10.26 -1.30 -37.51
CA ILE A 18 -9.41 -0.12 -37.53
C ILE A 18 -9.63 0.71 -36.25
N PHE A 19 -10.88 0.97 -35.86
CA PHE A 19 -11.19 1.65 -34.59
C PHE A 19 -10.73 0.86 -33.37
N ALA A 20 -10.85 -0.46 -33.37
CA ALA A 20 -10.32 -1.32 -32.30
C ALA A 20 -8.79 -1.32 -32.23
N LYS A 21 -8.11 -1.10 -33.34
CA LYS A 21 -6.65 -0.99 -33.41
C LYS A 21 -6.12 0.37 -32.99
N GLU A 22 -6.94 1.43 -33.17
CA GLU A 22 -6.60 2.79 -32.73
C GLU A 22 -6.93 3.04 -31.25
N ILE A 23 -7.84 2.27 -30.66
CA ILE A 23 -8.04 2.28 -29.20
C ILE A 23 -6.93 1.42 -28.59
N ASN A 24 -5.80 2.05 -28.35
CA ASN A 24 -4.71 1.45 -27.57
C ASN A 24 -5.21 1.29 -26.14
N ILE A 25 -5.76 0.11 -25.81
CA ILE A 25 -6.35 -0.20 -24.49
C ILE A 25 -5.30 -0.02 -23.38
N ASP A 26 -4.01 -0.10 -23.71
CA ASP A 26 -2.91 0.19 -22.80
C ASP A 26 -2.80 1.68 -22.41
N SER A 27 -3.42 2.59 -23.17
CA SER A 27 -3.44 4.03 -22.87
C SER A 27 -4.65 4.48 -22.03
N MET A 28 -5.60 3.60 -21.72
CA MET A 28 -6.72 3.96 -20.85
C MET A 28 -6.24 4.14 -19.41
N VAL A 29 -6.28 5.38 -18.95
CA VAL A 29 -6.01 5.72 -17.54
C VAL A 29 -7.00 4.98 -16.65
N ARG A 30 -6.50 4.04 -15.85
CA ARG A 30 -7.31 3.29 -14.89
C ARG A 30 -7.37 4.06 -13.58
N TYR A 31 -8.58 4.39 -13.14
CA TYR A 31 -8.78 5.02 -11.83
C TYR A 31 -8.81 3.98 -10.71
N PRO A 32 -8.16 4.24 -9.55
CA PRO A 32 -8.09 3.31 -8.43
C PRO A 32 -9.39 3.28 -7.61
N VAL A 33 -10.53 2.97 -8.24
CA VAL A 33 -11.83 2.95 -7.56
C VAL A 33 -11.84 1.83 -6.51
N GLY A 34 -12.03 2.21 -5.23
CA GLY A 34 -12.05 1.26 -4.10
C GLY A 34 -10.69 0.69 -3.69
N ILE A 35 -9.59 1.12 -4.33
CA ILE A 35 -8.23 0.67 -3.99
C ILE A 35 -7.59 1.69 -3.04
N GLN A 36 -7.20 1.23 -1.86
CA GLN A 36 -6.56 2.06 -0.82
C GLN A 36 -5.09 1.69 -0.58
N THR A 37 -4.60 0.65 -1.25
CA THR A 37 -3.25 0.13 -1.05
C THR A 37 -2.34 0.57 -2.19
N PHE A 38 -1.25 1.27 -1.86
CA PHE A 38 -0.28 1.78 -2.84
C PHE A 38 0.26 0.70 -3.76
N SER A 39 0.68 -0.44 -3.20
CA SER A 39 1.23 -1.55 -4.00
C SER A 39 0.23 -2.09 -5.03
N GLU A 40 -1.06 -2.09 -4.72
CA GLU A 40 -2.09 -2.55 -5.64
C GLU A 40 -2.35 -1.52 -6.75
N ILE A 41 -2.37 -0.22 -6.42
CA ILE A 41 -2.46 0.87 -7.41
C ILE A 41 -1.33 0.74 -8.43
N ARG A 42 -0.09 0.55 -7.96
CA ARG A 42 1.10 0.43 -8.82
C ARG A 42 1.08 -0.85 -9.67
N LYS A 43 0.78 -2.00 -9.07
CA LYS A 43 0.70 -3.29 -9.78
C LYS A 43 -0.38 -3.33 -10.85
N ARG A 44 -1.50 -2.65 -10.63
CA ARG A 44 -2.60 -2.56 -11.59
C ARG A 44 -2.44 -1.43 -12.61
N ASN A 45 -1.33 -0.70 -12.55
CA ASN A 45 -1.07 0.48 -13.38
C ASN A 45 -2.23 1.50 -13.35
N CYS A 46 -2.76 1.76 -12.14
CA CYS A 46 -3.79 2.77 -11.94
C CYS A 46 -3.16 4.16 -11.80
N LEU A 47 -3.96 5.19 -12.10
CA LEU A 47 -3.56 6.58 -11.89
C LEU A 47 -3.17 6.80 -10.42
N TYR A 48 -1.98 7.32 -10.23
CA TYR A 48 -1.47 7.72 -8.92
C TYR A 48 -1.02 9.18 -8.96
N VAL A 49 -1.59 10.01 -8.08
CA VAL A 49 -1.14 11.39 -7.91
C VAL A 49 0.12 11.37 -7.05
N ASP A 50 1.25 11.58 -7.69
CA ASP A 50 2.55 11.48 -7.02
C ASP A 50 2.74 12.57 -5.97
N LYS A 51 2.93 12.13 -4.74
CA LYS A 51 3.29 12.93 -3.56
C LYS A 51 4.44 12.27 -2.80
N THR A 52 5.19 11.39 -3.47
CA THR A 52 6.21 10.58 -2.82
C THR A 52 7.43 11.37 -2.35
N GLN A 53 7.65 12.58 -2.86
CA GLN A 53 8.66 13.47 -2.27
C GLN A 53 8.39 13.75 -0.78
N TYR A 54 7.10 13.94 -0.39
CA TYR A 54 6.75 14.15 1.03
C TYR A 54 6.93 12.89 1.87
N VAL A 55 6.80 11.71 1.25
CA VAL A 55 7.13 10.44 1.93
C VAL A 55 8.61 10.41 2.29
N TYR A 56 9.47 10.80 1.33
CA TYR A 56 10.92 10.88 1.55
C TYR A 56 11.27 11.90 2.64
N GLU A 57 10.76 13.13 2.54
CA GLU A 57 11.00 14.19 3.50
C GLU A 57 10.58 13.79 4.93
N LEU A 58 9.34 13.28 5.09
CA LEU A 58 8.82 12.86 6.39
C LEU A 58 9.60 11.67 6.98
N ALA A 59 10.01 10.73 6.13
CA ALA A 59 10.76 9.55 6.58
C ALA A 59 12.17 9.89 7.08
N ASN A 60 12.82 10.91 6.48
CA ASN A 60 14.19 11.30 6.83
C ASN A 60 14.24 12.36 7.94
N ASP A 61 13.27 13.28 7.96
CA ASP A 61 13.34 14.43 8.86
C ASP A 61 12.62 14.19 10.20
N MET A 62 11.71 13.22 10.27
CA MET A 62 10.84 13.05 11.42
C MET A 62 10.84 11.63 11.98
N LYS A 63 11.10 11.51 13.28
CA LYS A 63 11.01 10.23 14.00
C LYS A 63 9.54 9.81 14.26
N TYR A 64 8.65 10.78 14.48
CA TYR A 64 7.24 10.56 14.75
C TYR A 64 6.39 11.43 13.83
N VAL A 65 5.49 10.81 13.11
CA VAL A 65 4.57 11.49 12.19
C VAL A 65 3.14 11.20 12.59
N PHE A 66 2.36 12.24 12.80
CA PHE A 66 0.92 12.14 13.05
C PHE A 66 0.17 12.85 11.92
N LEU A 67 -0.71 12.12 11.23
CA LEU A 67 -1.49 12.66 10.13
C LEU A 67 -2.97 12.77 10.50
N SER A 68 -3.41 13.96 10.86
CA SER A 68 -4.84 14.26 11.06
C SER A 68 -5.45 14.77 9.75
N ARG A 69 -6.36 13.99 9.18
CA ARG A 69 -7.15 14.36 7.99
C ARG A 69 -8.56 13.76 8.08
N PRO A 70 -9.56 14.40 7.46
CA PRO A 70 -10.90 13.82 7.37
C PRO A 70 -10.88 12.43 6.71
N ARG A 71 -11.94 11.67 6.92
CA ARG A 71 -12.13 10.39 6.22
C ARG A 71 -12.08 10.56 4.71
N ARG A 72 -11.56 9.57 3.98
CA ARG A 72 -11.41 9.54 2.51
C ARG A 72 -10.36 10.51 1.93
N PHE A 73 -9.52 11.11 2.77
CA PHE A 73 -8.41 11.99 2.32
C PHE A 73 -7.06 11.26 2.21
N GLY A 74 -7.09 9.96 1.97
CA GLY A 74 -5.92 9.18 1.61
C GLY A 74 -4.99 8.82 2.78
N LYS A 75 -5.47 8.78 4.04
CA LYS A 75 -4.67 8.35 5.20
C LYS A 75 -4.10 6.94 4.97
N SER A 76 -4.96 5.95 4.73
CA SER A 76 -4.57 4.55 4.52
C SER A 76 -3.69 4.37 3.29
N LEU A 77 -3.93 5.14 2.22
CA LEU A 77 -3.04 5.13 1.05
C LEU A 77 -1.63 5.62 1.43
N LEU A 78 -1.52 6.72 2.18
CA LEU A 78 -0.23 7.23 2.63
C LEU A 78 0.47 6.22 3.55
N THR A 79 -0.25 5.65 4.52
CA THR A 79 0.29 4.63 5.43
C THR A 79 0.81 3.42 4.64
N SER A 80 0.07 2.95 3.62
CA SER A 80 0.52 1.84 2.77
C SER A 80 1.69 2.23 1.85
N THR A 81 1.81 3.52 1.49
CA THR A 81 2.97 4.02 0.74
C THR A 81 4.22 4.00 1.62
N PHE A 82 4.13 4.45 2.87
CA PHE A 82 5.22 4.30 3.85
C PHE A 82 5.60 2.84 4.08
N GLY A 83 4.61 1.96 4.22
CA GLY A 83 4.85 0.52 4.34
C GLY A 83 5.66 -0.04 3.18
N SER A 84 5.33 0.36 1.95
CA SER A 84 6.07 -0.05 0.76
C SER A 84 7.48 0.57 0.70
N TYR A 85 7.62 1.83 1.10
CA TYR A 85 8.91 2.52 1.13
C TYR A 85 9.87 1.89 2.13
N PHE A 86 9.46 1.74 3.39
CA PHE A 86 10.28 1.15 4.44
C PHE A 86 10.54 -0.36 4.25
N SER A 87 9.73 -1.04 3.45
CA SER A 87 10.00 -2.42 3.04
C SER A 87 10.96 -2.52 1.84
N GLY A 88 11.64 -1.44 1.45
CA GLY A 88 12.61 -1.43 0.36
C GLY A 88 12.03 -1.74 -1.04
N ARG A 89 10.71 -1.59 -1.25
CA ARG A 89 10.04 -1.96 -2.50
C ARG A 89 10.24 -0.92 -3.60
N LYS A 90 11.51 -0.71 -3.98
CA LYS A 90 11.91 0.21 -5.06
C LYS A 90 11.11 0.01 -6.34
N ASP A 91 10.76 -1.23 -6.68
CA ASP A 91 9.98 -1.61 -7.86
C ASP A 91 8.65 -0.85 -7.98
N LEU A 92 8.01 -0.55 -6.85
CA LEU A 92 6.73 0.16 -6.81
C LEU A 92 6.87 1.68 -7.02
N PHE A 93 8.06 2.23 -6.85
CA PHE A 93 8.30 3.67 -6.91
C PHE A 93 8.91 4.13 -8.24
N SER A 94 9.11 3.22 -9.20
CA SER A 94 9.65 3.55 -10.50
C SER A 94 8.80 4.62 -11.20
N GLY A 95 9.47 5.66 -11.72
CA GLY A 95 8.85 6.81 -12.37
C GLY A 95 8.23 7.84 -11.41
N LEU A 96 8.34 7.67 -10.09
CA LEU A 96 7.86 8.63 -9.09
C LEU A 96 8.98 9.53 -8.58
N SER A 97 8.60 10.68 -8.00
CA SER A 97 9.54 11.72 -7.53
C SER A 97 10.57 11.20 -6.55
N ILE A 98 10.20 10.30 -5.65
CA ILE A 98 11.07 9.69 -4.64
C ILE A 98 12.22 8.87 -5.26
N GLU A 99 12.06 8.32 -6.45
CA GLU A 99 13.11 7.53 -7.12
C GLU A 99 14.39 8.35 -7.38
N LYS A 100 14.22 9.67 -7.55
CA LYS A 100 15.35 10.60 -7.74
C LYS A 100 16.01 11.03 -6.43
N LEU A 101 15.27 10.95 -5.33
CA LEU A 101 15.69 11.39 -4.01
C LEU A 101 16.33 10.27 -3.21
N GLU A 102 15.69 9.09 -3.19
CA GLU A 102 16.15 7.92 -2.45
C GLU A 102 17.19 7.14 -3.25
N LYS A 103 18.31 6.82 -2.61
CA LYS A 103 19.44 6.10 -3.23
C LYS A 103 19.62 4.70 -2.65
N ASP A 104 19.42 4.55 -1.36
CA ASP A 104 19.82 3.36 -0.63
C ASP A 104 18.72 2.29 -0.59
N TRP A 105 17.44 2.69 -0.58
CA TRP A 105 16.29 1.79 -0.53
C TRP A 105 16.42 0.72 0.55
N THR A 106 16.85 1.18 1.73
CA THR A 106 17.07 0.28 2.87
C THR A 106 15.76 -0.40 3.28
N GLU A 107 15.85 -1.71 3.51
CA GLU A 107 14.72 -2.49 4.01
C GLU A 107 14.70 -2.47 5.54
N TYR A 108 13.56 -2.07 6.10
CA TYR A 108 13.30 -2.07 7.54
C TYR A 108 12.18 -3.08 7.87
N PRO A 109 12.20 -3.70 9.04
CA PRO A 109 11.03 -4.42 9.56
C PRO A 109 9.86 -3.44 9.75
N VAL A 110 8.71 -3.74 9.16
CA VAL A 110 7.51 -2.88 9.22
C VAL A 110 6.41 -3.59 9.98
N LEU A 111 6.00 -3.02 11.10
CA LEU A 111 4.85 -3.44 11.87
C LEU A 111 3.66 -2.52 11.54
N HIS A 112 2.70 -3.02 10.79
CA HIS A 112 1.53 -2.26 10.37
C HIS A 112 0.29 -2.70 11.13
N PHE A 113 -0.22 -1.83 12.00
CA PHE A 113 -1.46 -2.01 12.76
C PHE A 113 -2.61 -1.27 12.08
N SER A 114 -3.71 -1.99 11.84
CA SER A 114 -4.98 -1.40 11.42
C SER A 114 -6.02 -1.59 12.52
N LEU A 115 -6.60 -0.49 12.98
CA LEU A 115 -7.63 -0.50 14.02
C LEU A 115 -9.06 -0.49 13.45
N ALA A 116 -9.21 -0.52 12.09
CA ALA A 116 -10.48 -0.48 11.38
C ALA A 116 -11.45 -1.61 11.70
N MET A 117 -10.93 -2.76 12.09
CA MET A 117 -11.75 -3.98 12.20
C MET A 117 -12.42 -4.13 13.57
N ALA A 118 -12.14 -3.25 14.50
CA ALA A 118 -12.78 -3.30 15.79
C ALA A 118 -14.17 -2.65 15.71
N LYS A 119 -15.21 -3.45 15.70
CA LYS A 119 -16.46 -3.03 16.35
C LYS A 119 -16.15 -2.97 17.83
N MET A 120 -15.47 -1.90 18.23
CA MET A 120 -14.98 -1.73 19.59
C MET A 120 -16.17 -1.39 20.48
N GLY A 121 -16.76 -2.42 21.09
CA GLY A 121 -17.70 -2.23 22.18
C GLY A 121 -16.99 -2.14 23.54
N THR A 122 -15.82 -2.79 23.65
CA THR A 122 -15.08 -2.92 24.91
C THR A 122 -13.57 -2.76 24.69
N PRO A 123 -12.81 -2.38 25.72
CA PRO A 123 -11.34 -2.39 25.69
C PRO A 123 -10.76 -3.78 25.36
N GLU A 124 -11.43 -4.86 25.79
CA GLU A 124 -11.03 -6.23 25.52
C GLU A 124 -11.06 -6.54 24.02
N ASP A 125 -12.01 -6.00 23.26
CA ASP A 125 -12.07 -6.17 21.79
C ASP A 125 -10.85 -5.58 21.12
N LEU A 126 -10.39 -4.41 21.58
CA LEU A 126 -9.16 -3.77 21.08
C LEU A 126 -7.94 -4.62 21.39
N PHE A 127 -7.78 -5.09 22.65
CA PHE A 127 -6.65 -5.93 23.01
C PHE A 127 -6.62 -7.24 22.21
N ASN A 128 -7.77 -7.87 22.00
CA ASN A 128 -7.88 -9.07 21.20
C ASN A 128 -7.47 -8.81 19.75
N GLN A 129 -7.89 -7.70 19.17
CA GLN A 129 -7.50 -7.32 17.81
C GLN A 129 -6.00 -7.08 17.69
N ILE A 130 -5.40 -6.33 18.63
CA ILE A 130 -3.95 -6.11 18.63
C ILE A 130 -3.22 -7.44 18.80
N ASN A 131 -3.67 -8.33 19.70
CA ASN A 131 -3.09 -9.66 19.86
C ASN A 131 -3.13 -10.49 18.57
N MET A 132 -4.24 -10.43 17.83
CA MET A 132 -4.32 -11.13 16.53
C MET A 132 -3.32 -10.57 15.51
N GLN A 133 -3.11 -9.26 15.50
CA GLN A 133 -2.14 -8.63 14.62
C GLN A 133 -0.70 -8.96 15.02
N LEU A 134 -0.39 -8.93 16.33
CA LEU A 134 0.91 -9.36 16.85
C LEU A 134 1.21 -10.82 16.44
N ASN A 135 0.25 -11.75 16.59
CA ASN A 135 0.42 -13.14 16.16
C ASN A 135 0.80 -13.25 14.67
N ARG A 136 0.20 -12.42 13.80
CA ARG A 136 0.51 -12.40 12.36
C ARG A 136 1.91 -11.88 12.10
N MET A 137 2.32 -10.81 12.78
CA MET A 137 3.63 -10.18 12.64
C MET A 137 4.73 -11.10 13.15
N GLU A 138 4.56 -11.69 14.36
CA GLU A 138 5.48 -12.68 14.90
C GLU A 138 5.71 -13.84 13.91
N LYS A 139 4.61 -14.38 13.35
CA LYS A 139 4.68 -15.42 12.33
C LYS A 139 5.36 -14.97 11.04
N GLN A 140 5.04 -13.75 10.57
CA GLN A 140 5.62 -13.16 9.35
C GLN A 140 7.14 -13.07 9.46
N TYR A 141 7.64 -12.68 10.63
CA TYR A 141 9.06 -12.52 10.88
C TYR A 141 9.75 -13.77 11.44
N GLY A 142 9.02 -14.88 11.57
CA GLY A 142 9.56 -16.14 12.11
C GLY A 142 10.02 -16.00 13.55
N LEU A 143 9.25 -15.26 14.34
CA LEU A 143 9.43 -15.09 15.80
C LEU A 143 8.34 -15.85 16.55
N THR A 144 8.67 -16.26 17.77
CA THR A 144 7.72 -16.87 18.71
C THR A 144 7.09 -15.79 19.59
N ARG A 145 5.88 -16.07 20.07
CA ARG A 145 5.23 -15.21 21.06
C ARG A 145 6.11 -15.06 22.31
N ASP A 146 6.34 -13.83 22.71
CA ASP A 146 7.16 -13.49 23.87
C ASP A 146 6.46 -12.41 24.71
N GLY A 147 5.84 -12.82 25.81
CA GLY A 147 5.07 -11.99 26.73
C GLY A 147 3.62 -12.42 26.93
N ASP A 148 3.07 -12.12 28.08
CA ASP A 148 1.72 -12.49 28.49
C ASP A 148 0.67 -11.43 28.09
N ASP A 149 1.03 -10.16 28.19
CA ASP A 149 0.16 -9.03 27.82
C ASP A 149 0.59 -8.36 26.52
N VAL A 150 -0.30 -7.55 25.95
CA VAL A 150 -0.11 -6.87 24.67
C VAL A 150 1.10 -5.93 24.68
N ALA A 151 1.30 -5.19 25.79
CA ALA A 151 2.37 -4.20 25.86
C ALA A 151 3.74 -4.86 25.90
N THR A 152 3.89 -5.89 26.76
CA THR A 152 5.11 -6.70 26.84
C THR A 152 5.42 -7.38 25.51
N ARG A 153 4.41 -8.00 24.88
CA ARG A 153 4.58 -8.66 23.56
C ARG A 153 5.02 -7.67 22.49
N PHE A 154 4.40 -6.51 22.44
CA PHE A 154 4.78 -5.48 21.45
C PHE A 154 6.23 -5.03 21.67
N TYR A 155 6.59 -4.75 22.92
CA TYR A 155 7.96 -4.35 23.28
C TYR A 155 8.98 -5.41 22.87
N ASN A 156 8.72 -6.68 23.23
CA ASN A 156 9.61 -7.79 22.89
C ASN A 156 9.68 -8.04 21.39
N LEU A 157 8.56 -7.92 20.67
CA LEU A 157 8.56 -8.05 19.21
C LEU A 157 9.46 -6.99 18.53
N VAL A 158 9.41 -5.74 18.99
CA VAL A 158 10.29 -4.68 18.45
C VAL A 158 11.76 -4.98 18.75
N ASN A 159 12.10 -5.37 19.97
CA ASN A 159 13.48 -5.71 20.35
C ASN A 159 14.00 -6.93 19.58
N ASN A 160 13.22 -8.01 19.55
CA ASN A 160 13.60 -9.23 18.83
C ASN A 160 13.78 -8.98 17.32
N LEU A 161 13.01 -8.09 16.73
CA LEU A 161 13.18 -7.67 15.33
C LEU A 161 14.47 -6.88 15.16
N TYR A 162 14.73 -5.91 16.04
CA TYR A 162 15.97 -5.15 16.01
C TYR A 162 17.18 -6.05 16.16
N ASP A 163 17.19 -6.95 17.12
CA ASP A 163 18.30 -7.89 17.36
C ASP A 163 18.51 -8.85 16.17
N LYS A 164 17.41 -9.27 15.53
CA LYS A 164 17.46 -10.17 14.38
C LYS A 164 17.96 -9.50 13.11
N THR A 165 17.61 -8.24 12.89
CA THR A 165 17.87 -7.54 11.61
C THR A 165 19.00 -6.52 11.69
N GLY A 166 19.35 -6.07 12.88
CA GLY A 166 20.27 -4.94 13.09
C GLY A 166 19.72 -3.59 12.61
N SER A 167 18.44 -3.54 12.23
CA SER A 167 17.79 -2.35 11.66
C SER A 167 16.69 -1.84 12.56
N GLN A 168 16.45 -0.53 12.52
CA GLN A 168 15.33 0.09 13.23
C GLN A 168 13.99 -0.50 12.77
N VAL A 169 13.04 -0.63 13.70
CA VAL A 169 11.70 -1.14 13.40
C VAL A 169 10.75 0.03 13.14
N VAL A 170 10.06 -0.04 12.03
CA VAL A 170 9.05 0.96 11.66
C VAL A 170 7.67 0.50 12.11
N VAL A 171 6.95 1.37 12.83
CA VAL A 171 5.59 1.11 13.29
C VAL A 171 4.64 2.03 12.57
N LEU A 172 3.68 1.46 11.86
CA LEU A 172 2.62 2.18 11.16
C LEU A 172 1.28 1.85 11.80
N ILE A 173 0.50 2.88 12.13
CA ILE A 173 -0.82 2.72 12.72
C ILE A 173 -1.84 3.43 11.84
N ASP A 174 -2.85 2.69 11.37
CA ASP A 174 -3.94 3.21 10.55
C ASP A 174 -5.28 3.06 11.27
N GLU A 175 -6.19 3.99 10.97
CA GLU A 175 -7.57 4.01 11.51
C GLU A 175 -7.66 4.00 13.04
N TYR A 176 -6.86 4.87 13.67
CA TYR A 176 -6.87 5.09 15.12
C TYR A 176 -7.98 6.05 15.60
N ASP A 177 -8.78 6.65 14.67
CA ASP A 177 -9.85 7.65 14.87
C ASP A 177 -11.28 7.11 14.61
#